data_d4db1429cc4be09ffe59581e3b7df9c8
#
_entry.id   d4db1429cc4be09ffe59581e3b7df9c8
#
_cell.length_a   1.000
_cell.length_b   1.000
_cell.length_c   1.000
_cell.angle_alpha   90.00
_cell.angle_beta   90.00
_cell.angle_gamma   90.00
#
_symmetry.space_group_name_H-M   'P 1'
#
loop_
_entity.id
_entity.type
_entity.pdbx_description
1 polymer ?
#
loop_
_entity_poly.entity_id
_entity_poly.type
_entity_poly.pdbx_seq_one_letter_code
_entity_poly.pdbx_strand_id
1 'polypeptide(L)'
;MCSSDLTGPGPGALREAMRYSVFAGGKRLRPVLCIAAIEALGADPSPFLRAACALELVHTYSLVHDDLPAMDDDDLRRGRPTSHRVFGEALAILAGDALLTLAFEVVAREEAVPPAARATLVAALAAGSGAAGMVGGQVLDLGAEGREVSAEELAEIHARKTAALMETSAVFGAVLGGAVPDDAASLRAYGRSLGMAFQVTDDVLDATGDERLMGKRARRDAAARKATYPGLFGVEESRRIAAAHVEDRKSVG
;
A
#
# COMPACT_ATOMS: atom_id res chain seq x y z
N MET A 1 0.11 14.96 -6.43
CA MET A 1 0.64 13.83 -7.24
C MET A 1 1.15 14.39 -8.54
N CYS A 2 2.40 14.11 -8.89
CA CYS A 2 3.02 14.72 -10.09
C CYS A 2 2.41 14.14 -11.36
N SER A 3 1.46 14.86 -11.95
CA SER A 3 0.86 14.47 -13.22
C SER A 3 1.89 14.45 -14.37
N SER A 4 2.98 15.23 -14.22
CA SER A 4 4.09 15.30 -15.17
C SER A 4 4.81 13.97 -15.37
N ASP A 5 4.98 13.16 -14.32
CA ASP A 5 5.66 11.86 -14.42
C ASP A 5 4.86 10.85 -15.27
N LEU A 6 3.55 11.02 -15.35
CA LEU A 6 2.65 10.19 -16.17
C LEU A 6 2.40 10.76 -17.57
N THR A 7 3.14 11.79 -17.99
CA THR A 7 3.07 12.40 -19.34
C THR A 7 4.35 12.21 -20.13
N GLY A 8 5.32 11.47 -19.58
CA GLY A 8 6.63 11.18 -20.19
C GLY A 8 6.56 10.44 -21.53
N PRO A 9 7.70 10.10 -22.13
CA PRO A 9 7.76 9.36 -23.39
C PRO A 9 7.14 7.97 -23.25
N GLY A 10 6.60 7.43 -24.34
CA GLY A 10 6.03 6.08 -24.38
C GLY A 10 4.70 6.03 -25.17
N PRO A 11 4.15 4.81 -25.36
CA PRO A 11 2.88 4.61 -26.07
C PRO A 11 1.71 5.31 -25.38
N GLY A 12 0.86 6.00 -26.18
CA GLY A 12 -0.28 6.77 -25.66
C GLY A 12 -1.25 5.92 -24.83
N ALA A 13 -1.58 4.72 -25.32
CA ALA A 13 -2.48 3.79 -24.63
C ALA A 13 -1.94 3.35 -23.25
N LEU A 14 -0.63 3.11 -23.13
CA LEU A 14 0.00 2.76 -21.87
C LEU A 14 -0.13 3.91 -20.85
N ARG A 15 0.20 5.13 -21.29
CA ARG A 15 0.04 6.32 -20.43
C ARG A 15 -1.40 6.52 -19.98
N GLU A 16 -2.36 6.30 -20.86
CA GLU A 16 -3.78 6.41 -20.54
C GLU A 16 -4.19 5.40 -19.47
N ALA A 17 -3.79 4.12 -19.61
CA ALA A 17 -4.08 3.08 -18.62
C ALA A 17 -3.43 3.35 -17.26
N MET A 18 -2.16 3.80 -17.23
CA MET A 18 -1.48 4.24 -16.00
C MET A 18 -2.22 5.39 -15.32
N ARG A 19 -2.55 6.45 -16.08
CA ARG A 19 -3.27 7.61 -15.56
C ARG A 19 -4.67 7.26 -15.06
N TYR A 20 -5.39 6.41 -15.81
CA TYR A 20 -6.71 5.93 -15.41
C TYR A 20 -6.68 5.33 -14.00
N SER A 21 -5.72 4.46 -13.73
CA SER A 21 -5.58 3.77 -12.44
C SER A 21 -5.11 4.71 -11.33
N VAL A 22 -4.09 5.54 -11.60
CA VAL A 22 -3.52 6.47 -10.62
C VAL A 22 -4.55 7.53 -10.19
N PHE A 23 -5.36 8.06 -11.11
CA PHE A 23 -6.35 9.10 -10.82
C PHE A 23 -7.76 8.57 -10.53
N ALA A 24 -7.92 7.27 -10.27
CA ALA A 24 -9.20 6.68 -9.88
C ALA A 24 -9.69 7.07 -8.47
N GLY A 25 -9.06 8.02 -7.80
CA GLY A 25 -9.38 8.40 -6.42
C GLY A 25 -8.58 7.60 -5.38
N GLY A 26 -9.05 7.57 -4.13
CA GLY A 26 -8.42 6.87 -3.01
C GLY A 26 -7.93 7.81 -1.90
N LYS A 27 -7.69 7.25 -0.71
CA LYS A 27 -7.33 8.00 0.51
C LYS A 27 -5.88 8.51 0.52
N ARG A 28 -5.01 8.02 -0.37
CA ARG A 28 -3.59 8.40 -0.47
C ARG A 28 -2.81 8.26 0.85
N LEU A 29 -3.15 7.24 1.65
CA LEU A 29 -2.60 7.10 3.01
C LEU A 29 -1.07 6.96 3.03
N ARG A 30 -0.49 6.28 2.05
CA ARG A 30 0.97 6.06 1.99
C ARG A 30 1.77 7.34 1.78
N PRO A 31 1.51 8.15 0.74
CA PRO A 31 2.17 9.45 0.62
C PRO A 31 1.81 10.40 1.76
N VAL A 32 0.59 10.38 2.30
CA VAL A 32 0.20 11.19 3.46
C VAL A 32 1.01 10.80 4.69
N LEU A 33 1.21 9.51 4.96
CA LEU A 33 2.03 9.03 6.07
C LEU A 33 3.50 9.48 5.92
N CYS A 34 4.05 9.41 4.71
CA CYS A 34 5.40 9.93 4.43
C CYS A 34 5.50 11.42 4.74
N ILE A 35 4.55 12.22 4.26
CA ILE A 35 4.50 13.67 4.52
C ILE A 35 4.37 13.95 6.01
N ALA A 36 3.44 13.30 6.71
CA ALA A 36 3.23 13.48 8.14
C ALA A 36 4.48 13.11 8.97
N ALA A 37 5.24 12.10 8.56
CA ALA A 37 6.49 11.73 9.22
C ALA A 37 7.58 12.79 9.02
N ILE A 38 7.67 13.44 7.85
CA ILE A 38 8.56 14.57 7.60
C ILE A 38 8.20 15.76 8.49
N GLU A 39 6.91 16.11 8.54
CA GLU A 39 6.40 17.22 9.36
C GLU A 39 6.60 16.97 10.86
N ALA A 40 6.44 15.72 11.34
CA ALA A 40 6.69 15.35 12.73
C ALA A 40 8.14 15.54 13.15
N LEU A 41 9.08 15.47 12.20
CA LEU A 41 10.50 15.79 12.42
C LEU A 41 10.82 17.28 12.28
N GLY A 42 9.81 18.15 12.06
CA GLY A 42 9.97 19.58 11.90
C GLY A 42 10.52 20.02 10.54
N ALA A 43 10.57 19.12 9.55
CA ALA A 43 11.06 19.43 8.21
C ALA A 43 9.92 19.82 7.25
N ASP A 44 10.25 20.60 6.20
CA ASP A 44 9.31 20.95 5.13
C ASP A 44 9.18 19.78 4.13
N PRO A 45 7.99 19.19 3.94
CA PRO A 45 7.78 18.11 3.00
C PRO A 45 7.72 18.56 1.52
N SER A 46 7.57 19.87 1.27
CA SER A 46 7.32 20.41 -0.08
C SER A 46 8.33 19.95 -1.14
N PRO A 47 9.66 19.88 -0.87
CA PRO A 47 10.64 19.42 -1.83
C PRO A 47 10.52 17.92 -2.16
N PHE A 48 9.87 17.13 -1.31
CA PHE A 48 9.85 15.65 -1.35
C PHE A 48 8.52 15.06 -1.81
N LEU A 49 7.56 15.90 -2.18
CA LEU A 49 6.22 15.44 -2.60
C LEU A 49 6.28 14.43 -3.76
N ARG A 50 7.24 14.61 -4.66
CA ARG A 50 7.42 13.72 -5.81
C ARG A 50 7.93 12.34 -5.35
N ALA A 51 8.90 12.28 -4.45
CA ALA A 51 9.38 11.03 -3.86
C ALA A 51 8.26 10.32 -3.08
N ALA A 52 7.43 11.04 -2.32
CA ALA A 52 6.27 10.48 -1.63
C ALA A 52 5.24 9.86 -2.61
N CYS A 53 5.09 10.41 -3.83
CA CYS A 53 4.22 9.85 -4.85
C CYS A 53 4.63 8.45 -5.33
N ALA A 54 5.92 8.09 -5.25
CA ALA A 54 6.40 6.76 -5.62
C ALA A 54 5.70 5.65 -4.83
N LEU A 55 5.38 5.91 -3.56
CA LEU A 55 4.64 4.98 -2.69
C LEU A 55 3.22 4.69 -3.21
N GLU A 56 2.56 5.71 -3.78
CA GLU A 56 1.24 5.55 -4.38
C GLU A 56 1.31 4.86 -5.75
N LEU A 57 2.39 5.06 -6.52
CA LEU A 57 2.61 4.33 -7.77
C LEU A 57 2.75 2.83 -7.50
N VAL A 58 3.55 2.46 -6.49
CA VAL A 58 3.67 1.06 -6.03
C VAL A 58 2.34 0.51 -5.55
N HIS A 59 1.59 1.26 -4.75
CA HIS A 59 0.27 0.82 -4.33
C HIS A 59 -0.71 0.67 -5.51
N THR A 60 -0.64 1.57 -6.47
CA THR A 60 -1.56 1.54 -7.63
C THR A 60 -1.27 0.36 -8.53
N TYR A 61 0.00 0.04 -8.80
CA TYR A 61 0.30 -1.14 -9.61
C TYR A 61 -0.23 -2.42 -8.96
N SER A 62 -0.08 -2.57 -7.63
CA SER A 62 -0.58 -3.75 -6.94
C SER A 62 -2.09 -3.91 -7.10
N LEU A 63 -2.85 -2.80 -7.00
CA LEU A 63 -4.29 -2.83 -7.22
C LEU A 63 -4.66 -3.20 -8.67
N VAL A 64 -3.90 -2.71 -9.66
CA VAL A 64 -4.13 -3.05 -11.08
C VAL A 64 -3.92 -4.54 -11.33
N HIS A 65 -2.88 -5.13 -10.70
CA HIS A 65 -2.61 -6.55 -10.84
C HIS A 65 -3.57 -7.41 -10.00
N ASP A 66 -3.91 -6.99 -8.79
CA ASP A 66 -4.87 -7.68 -7.93
C ASP A 66 -6.26 -7.79 -8.60
N ASP A 67 -6.66 -6.79 -9.40
CA ASP A 67 -7.96 -6.78 -10.10
C ASP A 67 -8.03 -7.76 -11.28
N LEU A 68 -6.91 -8.33 -11.75
CA LEU A 68 -6.88 -9.21 -12.92
C LEU A 68 -7.66 -10.52 -12.70
N PRO A 69 -8.17 -11.16 -13.78
CA PRO A 69 -8.89 -12.44 -13.68
C PRO A 69 -8.08 -13.58 -13.07
N ALA A 70 -6.74 -13.52 -13.15
CA ALA A 70 -5.84 -14.50 -12.54
C ALA A 70 -5.60 -14.27 -11.03
N MET A 71 -6.16 -13.19 -10.48
CA MET A 71 -6.04 -12.77 -9.09
C MET A 71 -7.42 -12.65 -8.44
N ASP A 72 -7.86 -11.45 -8.04
CA ASP A 72 -9.16 -11.23 -7.37
C ASP A 72 -10.36 -11.20 -8.34
N ASP A 73 -10.14 -11.13 -9.65
CA ASP A 73 -11.15 -11.05 -10.74
C ASP A 73 -12.21 -9.95 -10.49
N ASP A 74 -11.75 -8.75 -10.20
CA ASP A 74 -12.62 -7.62 -9.86
C ASP A 74 -13.03 -6.79 -11.07
N ASP A 75 -14.34 -6.63 -11.26
CA ASP A 75 -14.89 -5.76 -12.31
C ASP A 75 -14.87 -4.27 -11.94
N LEU A 76 -14.93 -3.96 -10.64
CA LEU A 76 -15.07 -2.59 -10.14
C LEU A 76 -14.08 -2.29 -9.02
N ARG A 77 -13.41 -1.15 -9.10
CA ARG A 77 -12.59 -0.58 -8.03
C ARG A 77 -12.91 0.89 -7.81
N ARG A 78 -13.21 1.26 -6.56
CA ARG A 78 -13.60 2.63 -6.18
C ARG A 78 -14.78 3.15 -7.02
N GLY A 79 -15.75 2.26 -7.31
CA GLY A 79 -16.96 2.57 -8.10
C GLY A 79 -16.74 2.75 -9.61
N ARG A 80 -15.54 2.44 -10.12
CA ARG A 80 -15.21 2.52 -11.56
C ARG A 80 -14.79 1.13 -12.08
N PRO A 81 -14.99 0.83 -13.37
CA PRO A 81 -14.46 -0.37 -13.98
C PRO A 81 -12.95 -0.49 -13.76
N THR A 82 -12.48 -1.72 -13.52
CA THR A 82 -11.04 -2.00 -13.32
C THR A 82 -10.26 -1.82 -14.62
N SER A 83 -8.94 -1.67 -14.52
CA SER A 83 -8.07 -1.38 -15.67
C SER A 83 -8.21 -2.43 -16.77
N HIS A 84 -8.24 -3.72 -16.40
CA HIS A 84 -8.36 -4.81 -17.37
C HIS A 84 -9.72 -4.84 -18.08
N ARG A 85 -10.79 -4.35 -17.44
CA ARG A 85 -12.13 -4.23 -18.05
C ARG A 85 -12.19 -3.09 -19.08
N VAL A 86 -11.39 -2.02 -18.89
CA VAL A 86 -11.37 -0.87 -19.80
C VAL A 86 -10.37 -1.06 -20.94
N PHE A 87 -9.18 -1.56 -20.64
CA PHE A 87 -8.03 -1.59 -21.58
C PHE A 87 -7.64 -2.99 -22.03
N GLY A 88 -8.25 -4.03 -21.46
CA GLY A 88 -7.85 -5.42 -21.66
C GLY A 88 -6.72 -5.86 -20.72
N GLU A 89 -6.61 -7.17 -20.49
CA GLU A 89 -5.68 -7.76 -19.53
C GLU A 89 -4.21 -7.44 -19.84
N ALA A 90 -3.80 -7.60 -21.10
CA ALA A 90 -2.41 -7.37 -21.49
C ALA A 90 -1.95 -5.93 -21.19
N LEU A 91 -2.79 -4.93 -21.50
CA LEU A 91 -2.42 -3.54 -21.24
C LEU A 91 -2.51 -3.20 -19.75
N ALA A 92 -3.40 -3.83 -18.98
CA ALA A 92 -3.44 -3.70 -17.53
C ALA A 92 -2.17 -4.25 -16.87
N ILE A 93 -1.70 -5.45 -17.28
CA ILE A 93 -0.42 -6.01 -16.82
C ILE A 93 0.72 -5.03 -17.08
N LEU A 94 0.87 -4.58 -18.32
CA LEU A 94 1.93 -3.64 -18.72
C LEU A 94 1.82 -2.29 -18.01
N ALA A 95 0.62 -1.81 -17.73
CA ALA A 95 0.41 -0.58 -16.96
C ALA A 95 0.87 -0.75 -15.49
N GLY A 96 0.63 -1.89 -14.88
CA GLY A 96 1.16 -2.24 -13.57
C GLY A 96 2.68 -2.28 -13.54
N ASP A 97 3.30 -2.98 -14.50
CA ASP A 97 4.76 -3.06 -14.64
C ASP A 97 5.40 -1.67 -14.82
N ALA A 98 4.78 -0.85 -15.67
CA ALA A 98 5.25 0.51 -15.91
C ALA A 98 5.12 1.42 -14.67
N LEU A 99 4.04 1.30 -13.91
CA LEU A 99 3.85 2.04 -12.65
C LEU A 99 4.88 1.63 -11.60
N LEU A 100 5.15 0.34 -11.44
CA LEU A 100 6.18 -0.17 -10.53
C LEU A 100 7.55 0.36 -10.94
N THR A 101 7.92 0.25 -12.21
CA THR A 101 9.21 0.75 -12.73
C THR A 101 9.34 2.27 -12.55
N LEU A 102 8.28 3.02 -12.86
CA LEU A 102 8.24 4.47 -12.68
C LEU A 102 8.43 4.89 -11.21
N ALA A 103 7.93 4.11 -10.26
CA ALA A 103 8.12 4.42 -8.84
C ALA A 103 9.61 4.47 -8.47
N PHE A 104 10.41 3.51 -8.94
CA PHE A 104 11.86 3.50 -8.73
C PHE A 104 12.55 4.63 -9.47
N GLU A 105 12.14 4.93 -10.71
CA GLU A 105 12.69 6.04 -11.49
C GLU A 105 12.45 7.38 -10.79
N VAL A 106 11.26 7.62 -10.27
CA VAL A 106 10.90 8.84 -9.54
C VAL A 106 11.82 9.04 -8.34
N VAL A 107 12.03 8.00 -7.52
CA VAL A 107 12.92 8.09 -6.34
C VAL A 107 14.38 8.28 -6.76
N ALA A 108 14.84 7.52 -7.75
CA ALA A 108 16.25 7.55 -8.19
C ALA A 108 16.65 8.90 -8.82
N ARG A 109 15.69 9.60 -9.44
CA ARG A 109 15.89 10.90 -10.11
C ARG A 109 15.49 12.11 -9.29
N GLU A 110 15.10 11.93 -8.00
CA GLU A 110 14.68 13.05 -7.16
C GLU A 110 15.88 13.93 -6.77
N GLU A 111 15.99 15.09 -7.41
CA GLU A 111 17.15 15.97 -7.25
C GLU A 111 17.21 16.62 -5.88
N ALA A 112 16.06 16.85 -5.23
CA ALA A 112 15.99 17.39 -3.88
C ALA A 112 16.55 16.42 -2.81
N VAL A 113 16.79 15.13 -3.17
CA VAL A 113 17.27 14.10 -2.26
C VAL A 113 18.74 13.77 -2.55
N PRO A 114 19.64 13.80 -1.54
CA PRO A 114 21.04 13.40 -1.71
C PRO A 114 21.19 11.98 -2.26
N PRO A 115 22.23 11.68 -3.09
CA PRO A 115 22.39 10.38 -3.72
C PRO A 115 22.39 9.19 -2.74
N ALA A 116 23.03 9.34 -1.58
CA ALA A 116 23.05 8.28 -0.55
C ALA A 116 21.63 8.01 0.01
N ALA A 117 20.86 9.06 0.26
CA ALA A 117 19.48 8.93 0.72
C ALA A 117 18.58 8.33 -0.38
N ARG A 118 18.77 8.69 -1.66
CA ARG A 118 18.06 8.04 -2.79
C ARG A 118 18.31 6.54 -2.82
N ALA A 119 19.55 6.10 -2.65
CA ALA A 119 19.89 4.67 -2.59
C ALA A 119 19.17 3.97 -1.43
N THR A 120 19.13 4.61 -0.26
CA THR A 120 18.38 4.09 0.91
C THR A 120 16.88 3.98 0.62
N LEU A 121 16.27 5.00 0.02
CA LEU A 121 14.85 4.99 -0.34
C LEU A 121 14.52 3.92 -1.39
N VAL A 122 15.36 3.77 -2.42
CA VAL A 122 15.20 2.71 -3.44
C VAL A 122 15.27 1.33 -2.80
N ALA A 123 16.24 1.09 -1.90
CA ALA A 123 16.36 -0.17 -1.17
C ALA A 123 15.14 -0.44 -0.25
N ALA A 124 14.67 0.59 0.47
CA ALA A 124 13.48 0.48 1.31
C ALA A 124 12.22 0.17 0.48
N LEU A 125 12.05 0.85 -0.68
CA LEU A 125 10.93 0.61 -1.59
C LEU A 125 10.96 -0.82 -2.13
N ALA A 126 12.13 -1.30 -2.53
CA ALA A 126 12.31 -2.66 -3.04
C ALA A 126 12.01 -3.73 -1.97
N ALA A 127 12.47 -3.53 -0.74
CA ALA A 127 12.20 -4.45 0.36
C ALA A 127 10.69 -4.47 0.71
N GLY A 128 10.06 -3.30 0.83
CA GLY A 128 8.66 -3.18 1.23
C GLY A 128 7.66 -3.63 0.14
N SER A 129 8.02 -3.50 -1.14
CA SER A 129 7.17 -3.93 -2.25
C SER A 129 7.46 -5.33 -2.77
N GLY A 130 8.67 -5.85 -2.56
CA GLY A 130 9.17 -7.08 -3.18
C GLY A 130 8.77 -8.37 -2.45
N ALA A 131 9.59 -9.43 -2.66
CA ALA A 131 9.34 -10.78 -2.14
C ALA A 131 9.32 -10.85 -0.60
N ALA A 132 10.10 -10.00 0.08
CA ALA A 132 10.07 -9.91 1.55
C ALA A 132 8.89 -9.08 2.09
N GLY A 133 8.25 -8.27 1.25
CA GLY A 133 7.16 -7.37 1.57
C GLY A 133 5.86 -7.72 0.85
N MET A 134 5.25 -6.72 0.20
CA MET A 134 3.90 -6.77 -0.35
C MET A 134 3.67 -7.93 -1.34
N VAL A 135 4.58 -8.16 -2.29
CA VAL A 135 4.45 -9.28 -3.26
C VAL A 135 4.51 -10.62 -2.54
N GLY A 136 5.45 -10.79 -1.59
CA GLY A 136 5.50 -12.00 -0.77
C GLY A 136 4.24 -12.21 0.06
N GLY A 137 3.69 -11.13 0.62
CA GLY A 137 2.41 -11.17 1.33
C GLY A 137 1.25 -11.58 0.45
N GLN A 138 1.21 -11.13 -0.81
CA GLN A 138 0.19 -11.53 -1.78
C GLN A 138 0.29 -13.02 -2.12
N VAL A 139 1.50 -13.57 -2.25
CA VAL A 139 1.70 -15.02 -2.46
C VAL A 139 1.18 -15.82 -1.26
N LEU A 140 1.45 -15.38 -0.04
CA LEU A 140 0.94 -16.03 1.17
C LEU A 140 -0.59 -15.96 1.25
N ASP A 141 -1.17 -14.81 0.90
CA ASP A 141 -2.62 -14.60 0.91
C ASP A 141 -3.33 -15.55 -0.06
N LEU A 142 -2.87 -15.63 -1.32
CA LEU A 142 -3.37 -16.58 -2.32
C LEU A 142 -3.20 -18.05 -1.86
N GLY A 143 -2.07 -18.38 -1.26
CA GLY A 143 -1.80 -19.72 -0.72
C GLY A 143 -2.66 -20.07 0.50
N ALA A 144 -3.27 -19.08 1.14
CA ALA A 144 -4.17 -19.25 2.29
C ALA A 144 -5.65 -19.42 1.90
N GLU A 145 -6.02 -19.14 0.65
CA GLU A 145 -7.41 -19.25 0.20
C GLU A 145 -7.97 -20.67 0.32
N GLY A 146 -9.16 -20.76 0.87
CA GLY A 146 -9.90 -22.03 0.99
C GLY A 146 -9.37 -23.01 2.03
N ARG A 147 -8.39 -22.62 2.88
CA ARG A 147 -7.86 -23.45 3.98
C ARG A 147 -7.93 -22.73 5.33
N GLU A 148 -7.83 -23.48 6.39
CA GLU A 148 -7.64 -22.93 7.72
C GLU A 148 -6.21 -22.37 7.87
N VAL A 149 -6.08 -21.23 8.48
CA VAL A 149 -4.80 -20.58 8.82
C VAL A 149 -4.73 -20.31 10.32
N SER A 150 -3.51 -20.31 10.88
CA SER A 150 -3.30 -19.88 12.25
C SER A 150 -3.35 -18.36 12.38
N ALA A 151 -3.46 -17.87 13.63
CA ALA A 151 -3.39 -16.44 13.93
C ALA A 151 -2.05 -15.83 13.52
N GLU A 152 -0.95 -16.56 13.74
CA GLU A 152 0.40 -16.16 13.38
C GLU A 152 0.57 -16.06 11.87
N GLU A 153 0.02 -17.02 11.12
CA GLU A 153 0.07 -17.01 9.67
C GLU A 153 -0.74 -15.85 9.09
N LEU A 154 -1.93 -15.58 9.62
CA LEU A 154 -2.73 -14.42 9.21
C LEU A 154 -2.01 -13.11 9.52
N ALA A 155 -1.41 -12.99 10.72
CA ALA A 155 -0.63 -11.82 11.08
C ALA A 155 0.56 -11.60 10.14
N GLU A 156 1.24 -12.65 9.70
CA GLU A 156 2.34 -12.57 8.74
C GLU A 156 1.87 -12.14 7.34
N ILE A 157 0.72 -12.65 6.86
CA ILE A 157 0.11 -12.20 5.61
C ILE A 157 -0.14 -10.69 5.68
N HIS A 158 -0.80 -10.20 6.73
CA HIS A 158 -1.12 -8.79 6.89
C HIS A 158 0.13 -7.92 7.06
N ALA A 159 1.13 -8.40 7.81
CA ALA A 159 2.39 -7.71 8.01
C ALA A 159 3.11 -7.48 6.67
N ARG A 160 3.13 -8.48 5.80
CA ARG A 160 3.79 -8.37 4.49
C ARG A 160 2.93 -7.66 3.46
N LYS A 161 1.69 -8.12 3.23
CA LYS A 161 0.81 -7.61 2.16
C LYS A 161 0.47 -6.13 2.35
N THR A 162 0.23 -5.70 3.58
CA THR A 162 -0.28 -4.35 3.86
C THR A 162 0.69 -3.52 4.71
N ALA A 163 1.15 -4.03 5.86
CA ALA A 163 1.92 -3.22 6.79
C ALA A 163 3.33 -2.90 6.26
N ALA A 164 3.96 -3.76 5.47
CA ALA A 164 5.29 -3.51 4.92
C ALA A 164 5.37 -2.22 4.09
N LEU A 165 4.39 -1.93 3.26
CA LEU A 165 4.39 -0.70 2.45
C LEU A 165 4.00 0.54 3.28
N MET A 166 3.21 0.39 4.36
CA MET A 166 2.96 1.46 5.33
C MET A 166 4.21 1.76 6.15
N GLU A 167 4.93 0.74 6.62
CA GLU A 167 6.24 0.87 7.25
C GLU A 167 7.23 1.59 6.33
N THR A 168 7.31 1.18 5.05
CA THR A 168 8.14 1.84 4.03
C THR A 168 7.78 3.32 3.89
N SER A 169 6.50 3.67 3.96
CA SER A 169 6.06 5.06 3.86
C SER A 169 6.57 5.92 5.04
N ALA A 170 6.55 5.38 6.25
CA ALA A 170 7.12 6.05 7.41
C ALA A 170 8.65 6.14 7.33
N VAL A 171 9.33 5.10 6.83
CA VAL A 171 10.78 5.10 6.58
C VAL A 171 11.16 6.15 5.54
N PHE A 172 10.37 6.33 4.49
CA PHE A 172 10.57 7.42 3.52
C PHE A 172 10.53 8.77 4.23
N GLY A 173 9.52 9.01 5.07
CA GLY A 173 9.42 10.23 5.85
C GLY A 173 10.60 10.44 6.79
N ALA A 174 11.06 9.38 7.46
CA ALA A 174 12.23 9.43 8.35
C ALA A 174 13.51 9.84 7.59
N VAL A 175 13.78 9.20 6.45
CA VAL A 175 14.97 9.50 5.62
C VAL A 175 14.92 10.93 5.06
N LEU A 176 13.76 11.32 4.52
CA LEU A 176 13.56 12.64 3.90
C LEU A 176 13.53 13.78 4.93
N GLY A 177 13.00 13.51 6.13
CA GLY A 177 13.00 14.46 7.24
C GLY A 177 14.31 14.52 8.03
N GLY A 178 15.30 13.68 7.69
CA GLY A 178 16.61 13.68 8.36
C GLY A 178 16.58 13.12 9.78
N ALA A 179 15.74 12.11 10.04
CA ALA A 179 15.59 11.50 11.36
C ALA A 179 16.91 10.97 11.92
N VAL A 180 17.12 11.14 13.21
CA VAL A 180 18.15 10.42 13.96
C VAL A 180 17.75 8.94 14.12
N PRO A 181 18.70 8.03 14.46
CA PRO A 181 18.40 6.58 14.48
C PRO A 181 17.18 6.18 15.33
N ASP A 182 17.00 6.78 16.48
CA ASP A 182 15.89 6.47 17.41
C ASP A 182 14.53 6.92 16.84
N ASP A 183 14.46 8.12 16.27
CA ASP A 183 13.26 8.62 15.60
C ASP A 183 12.93 7.77 14.36
N ALA A 184 13.94 7.36 13.60
CA ALA A 184 13.75 6.49 12.45
C ALA A 184 13.19 5.11 12.86
N ALA A 185 13.67 4.55 13.98
CA ALA A 185 13.15 3.30 14.52
C ALA A 185 11.71 3.45 15.01
N SER A 186 11.40 4.56 15.69
CA SER A 186 10.05 4.90 16.16
C SER A 186 9.06 5.08 15.01
N LEU A 187 9.43 5.83 13.98
CA LEU A 187 8.59 6.01 12.79
C LEU A 187 8.36 4.71 12.03
N ARG A 188 9.38 3.85 11.93
CA ARG A 188 9.26 2.51 11.35
C ARG A 188 8.23 1.67 12.10
N ALA A 189 8.35 1.58 13.44
CA ALA A 189 7.42 0.85 14.29
C ALA A 189 6.00 1.40 14.16
N TYR A 190 5.85 2.73 14.17
CA TYR A 190 4.58 3.41 13.94
C TYR A 190 3.94 3.02 12.60
N GLY A 191 4.70 3.05 11.50
CA GLY A 191 4.20 2.69 10.17
C GLY A 191 3.71 1.24 10.11
N ARG A 192 4.45 0.32 10.75
CA ARG A 192 4.07 -1.10 10.86
C ARG A 192 2.78 -1.29 11.66
N SER A 193 2.69 -0.70 12.85
CA SER A 193 1.49 -0.80 13.70
C SER A 193 0.27 -0.17 13.03
N LEU A 194 0.43 0.98 12.37
CA LEU A 194 -0.64 1.60 11.60
C LEU A 194 -1.12 0.71 10.44
N GLY A 195 -0.20 0.03 9.74
CA GLY A 195 -0.53 -0.88 8.67
C GLY A 195 -1.31 -2.11 9.15
N MET A 196 -0.93 -2.67 10.30
CA MET A 196 -1.68 -3.77 10.93
C MET A 196 -3.07 -3.32 11.36
N ALA A 197 -3.18 -2.20 12.09
CA ALA A 197 -4.48 -1.64 12.49
C ALA A 197 -5.39 -1.38 11.29
N PHE A 198 -4.82 -0.86 10.20
CA PHE A 198 -5.55 -0.58 8.97
C PHE A 198 -6.14 -1.86 8.37
N GLN A 199 -5.33 -2.93 8.23
CA GLN A 199 -5.80 -4.17 7.63
C GLN A 199 -6.85 -4.86 8.50
N VAL A 200 -6.63 -4.98 9.81
CA VAL A 200 -7.62 -5.56 10.73
C VAL A 200 -8.95 -4.78 10.67
N THR A 201 -8.87 -3.45 10.54
CA THR A 201 -10.07 -2.60 10.40
C THR A 201 -10.76 -2.83 9.06
N ASP A 202 -10.02 -3.02 7.95
CA ASP A 202 -10.58 -3.33 6.63
C ASP A 202 -11.33 -4.67 6.67
N ASP A 203 -10.77 -5.70 7.29
CA ASP A 203 -11.41 -7.01 7.52
C ASP A 203 -12.73 -6.88 8.31
N VAL A 204 -12.73 -6.05 9.37
CA VAL A 204 -13.92 -5.80 10.18
C VAL A 204 -15.01 -5.10 9.34
N LEU A 205 -14.64 -4.13 8.54
CA LEU A 205 -15.57 -3.41 7.67
C LEU A 205 -16.16 -4.34 6.60
N ASP A 206 -15.36 -5.22 6.00
CA ASP A 206 -15.85 -6.21 5.04
C ASP A 206 -16.83 -7.19 5.70
N ALA A 207 -16.50 -7.70 6.88
CA ALA A 207 -17.35 -8.65 7.60
C ALA A 207 -18.68 -8.03 8.08
N THR A 208 -18.69 -6.75 8.45
CA THR A 208 -19.90 -6.04 8.92
C THR A 208 -20.79 -5.52 7.80
N GLY A 209 -20.31 -5.52 6.56
CA GLY A 209 -21.08 -5.12 5.39
C GLY A 209 -21.30 -3.60 5.27
N ASP A 210 -20.41 -2.76 5.84
CA ASP A 210 -20.53 -1.31 5.76
C ASP A 210 -19.97 -0.77 4.42
N GLU A 211 -20.75 -0.98 3.36
CA GLU A 211 -20.38 -0.55 1.98
C GLU A 211 -20.13 0.96 1.85
N ARG A 212 -20.75 1.80 2.72
CA ARG A 212 -20.56 3.25 2.70
C ARG A 212 -19.15 3.67 3.09
N LEU A 213 -18.54 2.93 4.04
CA LEU A 213 -17.19 3.19 4.49
C LEU A 213 -16.13 2.57 3.57
N MET A 214 -16.45 1.44 2.93
CA MET A 214 -15.51 0.68 2.11
C MET A 214 -15.37 1.20 0.67
N GLY A 215 -16.44 1.76 0.08
CA GLY A 215 -16.47 2.13 -1.35
C GLY A 215 -16.35 0.94 -2.33
N LYS A 216 -16.56 -0.28 -1.85
CA LYS A 216 -16.59 -1.56 -2.60
C LYS A 216 -17.70 -2.47 -2.05
N ARG A 217 -18.04 -3.56 -2.75
CA ARG A 217 -19.01 -4.55 -2.24
C ARG A 217 -18.48 -5.17 -0.96
N ALA A 218 -19.35 -5.33 0.03
CA ALA A 218 -19.06 -6.04 1.27
C ALA A 218 -19.07 -7.57 1.10
N ARG A 219 -18.51 -8.28 2.10
CA ARG A 219 -18.47 -9.76 2.18
C ARG A 219 -17.72 -10.44 1.03
N ARG A 220 -16.75 -9.75 0.44
CA ARG A 220 -15.92 -10.31 -0.63
C ARG A 220 -14.97 -11.38 -0.10
N ASP A 221 -14.37 -11.14 1.06
CA ASP A 221 -13.45 -12.07 1.71
C ASP A 221 -14.16 -13.39 2.05
N ALA A 222 -15.42 -13.35 2.50
CA ALA A 222 -16.21 -14.54 2.73
C ALA A 222 -16.53 -15.29 1.42
N ALA A 223 -16.80 -14.60 0.32
CA ALA A 223 -17.04 -15.20 -0.99
C ALA A 223 -15.79 -15.87 -1.56
N ALA A 224 -14.62 -15.23 -1.37
CA ALA A 224 -13.30 -15.73 -1.77
C ALA A 224 -12.72 -16.77 -0.77
N ARG A 225 -13.40 -17.06 0.34
CA ARG A 225 -12.91 -17.90 1.45
C ARG A 225 -11.54 -17.45 1.98
N LYS A 226 -11.32 -16.12 2.03
CA LYS A 226 -10.10 -15.54 2.59
C LYS A 226 -10.10 -15.64 4.11
N ALA A 227 -8.93 -15.87 4.66
CA ALA A 227 -8.73 -15.80 6.09
C ALA A 227 -8.77 -14.33 6.55
N THR A 228 -9.54 -14.03 7.60
CA THR A 228 -9.69 -12.68 8.14
C THR A 228 -9.69 -12.71 9.67
N TYR A 229 -9.32 -11.58 10.30
CA TYR A 229 -9.39 -11.46 11.74
C TYR A 229 -10.80 -11.72 12.30
N PRO A 230 -11.89 -11.17 11.73
CA PRO A 230 -13.24 -11.53 12.17
C PRO A 230 -13.59 -13.02 12.01
N GLY A 231 -13.02 -13.68 11.02
CA GLY A 231 -13.20 -15.13 10.84
C GLY A 231 -12.55 -15.97 11.93
N LEU A 232 -11.36 -15.54 12.43
CA LEU A 232 -10.63 -16.25 13.49
C LEU A 232 -11.08 -15.87 14.89
N PHE A 233 -11.30 -14.58 15.15
CA PHE A 233 -11.47 -14.04 16.49
C PHE A 233 -12.87 -13.47 16.77
N GLY A 234 -13.70 -13.33 15.72
CA GLY A 234 -14.95 -12.57 15.79
C GLY A 234 -14.73 -11.06 15.71
N VAL A 235 -15.80 -10.32 15.40
CA VAL A 235 -15.78 -8.88 15.10
C VAL A 235 -15.28 -8.04 16.31
N GLU A 236 -15.79 -8.32 17.51
CA GLU A 236 -15.45 -7.51 18.70
C GLU A 236 -13.99 -7.67 19.13
N GLU A 237 -13.45 -8.89 19.06
CA GLU A 237 -12.04 -9.12 19.34
C GLU A 237 -11.15 -8.48 18.28
N SER A 238 -11.52 -8.58 17.02
CA SER A 238 -10.81 -7.92 15.93
C SER A 238 -10.75 -6.40 16.09
N ARG A 239 -11.84 -5.77 16.57
CA ARG A 239 -11.84 -4.34 16.93
C ARG A 239 -10.88 -4.02 18.06
N ARG A 240 -10.79 -4.90 19.09
CA ARG A 240 -9.83 -4.71 20.18
C ARG A 240 -8.39 -4.86 19.71
N ILE A 241 -8.11 -5.83 18.85
CA ILE A 241 -6.79 -6.01 18.25
C ILE A 241 -6.39 -4.78 17.42
N ALA A 242 -7.28 -4.25 16.57
CA ALA A 242 -7.03 -3.03 15.82
C ALA A 242 -6.75 -1.83 16.73
N ALA A 243 -7.52 -1.68 17.84
CA ALA A 243 -7.31 -0.62 18.81
C ALA A 243 -5.96 -0.76 19.53
N ALA A 244 -5.55 -1.99 19.91
CA ALA A 244 -4.25 -2.25 20.54
C ALA A 244 -3.10 -1.80 19.64
N HIS A 245 -3.13 -2.09 18.32
CA HIS A 245 -2.13 -1.58 17.37
C HIS A 245 -2.13 -0.04 17.28
N VAL A 246 -3.27 0.60 17.52
CA VAL A 246 -3.34 2.08 17.57
C VAL A 246 -2.77 2.64 18.87
N GLU A 247 -2.94 1.94 20.00
CA GLU A 247 -2.43 2.38 21.32
C GLU A 247 -0.92 2.15 21.44
N ASP A 248 -0.42 1.03 20.94
CA ASP A 248 1.00 0.70 20.92
C ASP A 248 1.84 1.80 20.23
N ARG A 249 1.30 2.47 19.23
CA ARG A 249 1.93 3.64 18.59
C ARG A 249 2.11 4.84 19.53
N LYS A 250 1.30 4.98 20.58
CA LYS A 250 1.37 6.10 21.55
C LYS A 250 2.50 5.91 22.56
N SER A 251 2.97 4.67 22.75
CA SER A 251 4.06 4.32 23.65
C SER A 251 5.45 4.56 23.05
N VAL A 252 5.51 4.96 21.78
CA VAL A 252 6.75 5.22 21.01
C VAL A 252 7.06 6.73 20.95
N GLY A 253 6.40 7.55 21.78
CA GLY A 253 6.58 8.99 21.92
C GLY A 253 7.56 9.39 23.01
#